data_057f023f75405aa0bbb086df65974752
#
_entry.id   057f023f75405aa0bbb086df65974752
#
_cell.length_a   1.000
_cell.length_b   1.000
_cell.length_c   1.000
_cell.angle_alpha   90.00
_cell.angle_beta   90.00
_cell.angle_gamma   90.00
#
_symmetry.space_group_name_H-M   'P 1'
#
loop_
_entity.id
_entity.type
_entity.pdbx_description
1 polymer ?
#
loop_
_entity_poly.entity_id
_entity_poly.type
_entity_poly.pdbx_seq_one_letter_code
_entity_poly.pdbx_strand_id
1 'polypeptide(L)'
;DSLIEHLNFIQEKKFFNEIKRVIKAGGRLEISTPDFEMTVKQWLAAKDDWKDFFRDDDEAIKQNHWFGNYNNKPDNRWCYLLASIFGSQNGEGQFHRNCYTEKKLIAICKKIGIKIINIERFQWKEDRDHMIKMIATK
;
A
#
# COMPACT_ATOMS: atom_id res chain seq x y z
N ASP A 1 -4.31 9.22 -3.81
CA ASP A 1 -4.41 8.09 -2.89
C ASP A 1 -4.05 6.82 -3.62
N SER A 2 -3.24 5.93 -3.00
CA SER A 2 -2.96 4.56 -3.47
C SER A 2 -2.61 4.46 -4.96
N LEU A 3 -1.50 5.05 -5.33
CA LEU A 3 -0.98 5.03 -6.70
C LEU A 3 0.47 4.55 -6.76
N ILE A 4 1.30 5.04 -5.84
CA ILE A 4 2.76 4.88 -5.95
C ILE A 4 3.20 3.43 -5.73
N GLU A 5 2.46 2.64 -4.98
CA GLU A 5 2.69 1.21 -4.77
C GLU A 5 2.50 0.38 -6.05
N HIS A 6 1.75 0.88 -7.03
CA HIS A 6 1.55 0.23 -8.32
C HIS A 6 2.68 0.54 -9.32
N LEU A 7 3.54 1.51 -9.02
CA LEU A 7 4.66 1.87 -9.86
C LEU A 7 5.83 0.90 -9.68
N ASN A 8 6.41 0.42 -10.78
CA ASN A 8 7.68 -0.29 -10.69
C ASN A 8 8.84 0.69 -10.41
N PHE A 9 10.04 0.19 -10.13
CA PHE A 9 11.20 1.00 -9.73
C PHE A 9 11.60 2.08 -10.76
N ILE A 10 11.40 1.81 -12.05
CA ILE A 10 11.69 2.78 -13.12
C ILE A 10 10.62 3.86 -13.14
N GLN A 11 9.36 3.47 -13.04
CA GLN A 11 8.21 4.37 -13.00
C GLN A 11 8.25 5.24 -11.74
N GLU A 12 8.58 4.67 -10.57
CA GLU A 12 8.77 5.42 -9.32
C GLU A 12 9.76 6.57 -9.49
N LYS A 13 10.95 6.27 -10.05
CA LYS A 13 11.98 7.28 -10.29
C LYS A 13 11.48 8.39 -11.22
N LYS A 14 10.81 8.03 -12.31
CA LYS A 14 10.23 9.00 -13.25
C LYS A 14 9.17 9.86 -12.59
N PHE A 15 8.27 9.24 -11.83
CA PHE A 15 7.17 9.91 -11.13
C PHE A 15 7.69 10.97 -10.14
N PHE A 16 8.64 10.63 -9.28
CA PHE A 16 9.16 11.59 -8.30
C PHE A 16 10.03 12.69 -8.94
N ASN A 17 10.73 12.40 -10.02
CA ASN A 17 11.43 13.43 -10.81
C ASN A 17 10.44 14.40 -11.46
N GLU A 18 9.32 13.90 -11.96
CA GLU A 18 8.26 14.73 -12.55
C GLU A 18 7.55 15.58 -11.49
N ILE A 19 7.28 15.04 -10.32
CA ILE A 19 6.77 15.82 -9.18
C ILE A 19 7.71 16.98 -8.86
N LYS A 20 9.01 16.73 -8.75
CA LYS A 20 10.01 17.78 -8.54
C LYS A 20 9.93 18.87 -9.61
N ARG A 21 9.71 18.49 -10.87
CA ARG A 21 9.64 19.42 -12.00
C ARG A 21 8.39 20.27 -11.97
N VAL A 22 7.21 19.66 -11.74
CA VAL A 22 5.92 20.34 -11.91
C VAL A 22 5.45 21.09 -10.67
N ILE A 23 5.86 20.67 -9.47
CA ILE A 23 5.44 21.34 -8.24
C ILE A 23 6.07 22.73 -8.15
N LYS A 24 5.25 23.75 -7.99
CA LYS A 24 5.69 25.14 -7.84
C LYS A 24 6.28 25.37 -6.44
N ALA A 25 7.10 26.42 -6.29
CA ALA A 25 7.52 26.89 -4.98
C ALA A 25 6.31 27.16 -4.08
N GLY A 26 6.30 26.66 -2.86
CA GLY A 26 5.17 26.67 -1.94
C GLY A 26 4.03 25.69 -2.29
N GLY A 27 4.15 24.94 -3.39
CA GLY A 27 3.16 23.94 -3.78
C GLY A 27 3.14 22.76 -2.80
N ARG A 28 1.96 22.18 -2.58
CA ARG A 28 1.72 21.06 -1.66
C ARG A 28 1.68 19.75 -2.43
N LEU A 29 2.39 18.75 -1.89
CA LEU A 29 2.31 17.35 -2.29
C LEU A 29 1.65 16.58 -1.16
N GLU A 30 0.66 15.76 -1.50
CA GLU A 30 0.04 14.82 -0.58
C GLU A 30 0.07 13.43 -1.19
N ILE A 31 0.59 12.45 -0.45
CA ILE A 31 0.69 11.05 -0.85
C ILE A 31 0.13 10.20 0.27
N SER A 32 -0.76 9.29 -0.08
CA SER A 32 -1.19 8.18 0.79
C SER A 32 -0.85 6.87 0.12
N THR A 33 -0.30 5.93 0.88
CA THR A 33 0.11 4.60 0.39
C THR A 33 0.06 3.59 1.53
N PRO A 34 -0.07 2.28 1.27
CA PRO A 34 0.02 1.27 2.31
C PRO A 34 1.33 1.37 3.12
N ASP A 35 1.23 1.27 4.45
CA ASP A 35 2.38 1.17 5.34
C ASP A 35 2.92 -0.27 5.34
N PHE A 36 3.90 -0.51 4.51
CA PHE A 36 4.49 -1.83 4.37
C PHE A 36 5.08 -2.36 5.68
N GLU A 37 5.72 -1.49 6.48
CA GLU A 37 6.29 -1.90 7.78
C GLU A 37 5.22 -2.40 8.74
N MET A 38 4.11 -1.69 8.85
CA MET A 38 2.99 -2.10 9.71
C MET A 38 2.28 -3.32 9.17
N THR A 39 2.07 -3.41 7.85
CA THR A 39 1.48 -4.59 7.21
C THR A 39 2.32 -5.85 7.45
N VAL A 40 3.65 -5.75 7.34
CA VAL A 40 4.54 -6.88 7.63
C VAL A 40 4.49 -7.28 9.11
N LYS A 41 4.49 -6.33 10.03
CA LYS A 41 4.33 -6.61 11.47
C LYS A 41 3.02 -7.32 11.76
N GLN A 42 1.92 -6.87 11.16
CA GLN A 42 0.61 -7.51 11.28
C GLN A 42 0.64 -8.93 10.68
N TRP A 43 1.24 -9.11 9.51
CA TRP A 43 1.40 -10.41 8.88
C TRP A 43 2.17 -11.39 9.75
N LEU A 44 3.27 -10.96 10.37
CA LEU A 44 4.06 -11.78 11.28
C LEU A 44 3.28 -12.18 12.54
N ALA A 45 2.42 -11.31 13.05
CA ALA A 45 1.58 -11.56 14.22
C ALA A 45 0.31 -12.35 13.92
N ALA A 46 -0.11 -12.42 12.67
CA ALA A 46 -1.35 -13.06 12.26
C ALA A 46 -1.26 -14.60 12.32
N LYS A 47 -2.42 -15.23 12.39
CA LYS A 47 -2.56 -16.69 12.44
C LYS A 47 -2.30 -17.32 11.07
N ASP A 48 -1.85 -18.57 11.09
CA ASP A 48 -1.83 -19.46 9.92
C ASP A 48 -3.14 -20.25 9.89
N ASP A 49 -4.17 -19.70 9.31
CA ASP A 49 -5.43 -20.41 9.08
C ASP A 49 -5.60 -20.72 7.60
N TRP A 50 -5.51 -21.99 7.27
CA TRP A 50 -5.57 -22.50 5.89
C TRP A 50 -6.97 -22.88 5.44
N LYS A 51 -7.97 -22.79 6.32
CA LYS A 51 -9.34 -23.25 6.03
C LYS A 51 -9.94 -22.54 4.82
N ASP A 52 -9.78 -21.23 4.76
CA ASP A 52 -10.31 -20.45 3.64
C ASP A 52 -9.38 -20.46 2.42
N PHE A 53 -8.11 -20.80 2.61
CA PHE A 53 -7.12 -20.85 1.54
C PHE A 53 -7.42 -21.93 0.48
N PHE A 54 -7.89 -23.08 0.92
CA PHE A 54 -8.15 -24.24 0.06
C PHE A 54 -9.63 -24.35 -0.37
N ARG A 55 -10.39 -23.32 -0.18
CA ARG A 55 -11.80 -23.34 -0.62
C ARG A 55 -11.89 -23.25 -2.13
N ASP A 56 -12.58 -24.23 -2.71
CA ASP A 56 -12.88 -24.36 -4.13
C ASP A 56 -14.39 -24.51 -4.42
N ASP A 57 -15.23 -24.24 -3.39
CA ASP A 57 -16.67 -24.27 -3.55
C ASP A 57 -17.18 -23.12 -4.44
N ASP A 58 -18.37 -23.30 -5.02
CA ASP A 58 -18.96 -22.37 -5.97
C ASP A 58 -19.06 -20.93 -5.43
N GLU A 59 -19.28 -20.78 -4.12
CA GLU A 59 -19.35 -19.47 -3.49
C GLU A 59 -17.98 -18.80 -3.43
N ALA A 60 -16.93 -19.56 -3.08
CA ALA A 60 -15.56 -19.08 -3.07
C ALA A 60 -15.12 -18.65 -4.46
N ILE A 61 -15.41 -19.44 -5.48
CA ILE A 61 -15.09 -19.14 -6.87
C ILE A 61 -15.84 -17.88 -7.33
N LYS A 62 -17.13 -17.80 -7.05
CA LYS A 62 -17.98 -16.65 -7.42
C LYS A 62 -17.51 -15.35 -6.78
N GLN A 63 -17.03 -15.41 -5.55
CA GLN A 63 -16.56 -14.24 -4.80
C GLN A 63 -15.09 -13.92 -5.04
N ASN A 64 -14.41 -14.69 -5.90
CA ASN A 64 -12.96 -14.58 -6.07
C ASN A 64 -12.23 -14.65 -4.71
N HIS A 65 -12.10 -15.85 -4.14
CA HIS A 65 -11.69 -16.09 -2.74
C HIS A 65 -10.34 -15.49 -2.31
N TRP A 66 -9.51 -15.04 -3.23
CA TRP A 66 -8.31 -14.27 -2.94
C TRP A 66 -8.57 -12.78 -2.71
N PHE A 67 -9.78 -12.33 -2.97
CA PHE A 67 -10.20 -10.96 -2.87
C PHE A 67 -11.64 -10.88 -2.32
N GLY A 68 -12.07 -9.72 -1.85
CA GLY A 68 -13.42 -9.52 -1.34
C GLY A 68 -13.65 -10.14 0.04
N ASN A 69 -14.75 -10.83 0.23
CA ASN A 69 -15.19 -11.32 1.53
C ASN A 69 -14.23 -12.33 2.18
N TYR A 70 -13.52 -13.11 1.38
CA TYR A 70 -12.54 -14.06 1.88
C TYR A 70 -11.30 -13.39 2.44
N ASN A 71 -10.99 -12.21 1.97
CA ASN A 71 -9.88 -11.43 2.45
C ASN A 71 -10.21 -10.56 3.66
N ASN A 72 -11.39 -10.71 4.21
CA ASN A 72 -11.88 -9.90 5.33
C ASN A 72 -11.38 -10.33 6.71
N LYS A 73 -10.40 -11.20 6.80
CA LYS A 73 -9.85 -11.67 8.07
C LYS A 73 -8.46 -11.07 8.29
N PRO A 74 -8.38 -9.91 8.96
CA PRO A 74 -7.09 -9.23 9.18
C PRO A 74 -6.16 -9.98 10.12
N ASP A 75 -6.66 -10.94 10.89
CA ASP A 75 -5.89 -11.80 11.78
C ASP A 75 -5.36 -13.06 11.11
N ASN A 76 -5.68 -13.30 9.85
CA ASN A 76 -5.17 -14.43 9.07
C ASN A 76 -4.17 -13.95 8.01
N ARG A 77 -2.92 -14.41 8.07
CA ARG A 77 -1.86 -13.98 7.16
C ARG A 77 -2.06 -14.39 5.71
N TRP A 78 -2.89 -15.38 5.44
CA TRP A 78 -3.14 -15.92 4.10
C TRP A 78 -4.38 -15.36 3.42
N CYS A 79 -5.05 -14.40 4.05
CA CYS A 79 -6.21 -13.73 3.51
C CYS A 79 -5.89 -12.29 3.09
N TYR A 80 -6.57 -11.36 3.70
CA TYR A 80 -6.51 -9.92 3.41
C TYR A 80 -5.09 -9.32 3.39
N LEU A 81 -4.21 -9.78 4.28
CA LEU A 81 -2.85 -9.26 4.37
C LEU A 81 -2.01 -9.52 3.13
N LEU A 82 -2.27 -10.61 2.39
CA LEU A 82 -1.62 -10.85 1.10
C LEU A 82 -2.07 -9.82 0.05
N ALA A 83 -3.35 -9.48 0.02
CA ALA A 83 -3.86 -8.44 -0.87
C ALA A 83 -3.27 -7.06 -0.54
N SER A 84 -3.04 -6.76 0.76
CA SER A 84 -2.37 -5.53 1.17
C SER A 84 -0.90 -5.48 0.71
N ILE A 85 -0.22 -6.64 0.64
CA ILE A 85 1.19 -6.72 0.20
C ILE A 85 1.29 -6.72 -1.32
N PHE A 86 0.51 -7.54 -2.00
CA PHE A 86 0.65 -7.80 -3.44
C PHE A 86 -0.37 -7.09 -4.32
N GLY A 87 -1.33 -6.37 -3.73
CA GLY A 87 -2.47 -5.80 -4.42
C GLY A 87 -3.59 -6.80 -4.62
N SER A 88 -4.74 -6.33 -5.06
CA SER A 88 -5.92 -7.18 -5.28
C SER A 88 -5.79 -8.15 -6.46
N GLN A 89 -4.85 -7.89 -7.36
CA GLN A 89 -4.57 -8.67 -8.57
C GLN A 89 -5.79 -8.90 -9.48
N ASN A 90 -6.82 -8.09 -9.32
CA ASN A 90 -8.08 -8.19 -10.06
C ASN A 90 -8.02 -7.46 -11.43
N GLY A 91 -6.83 -7.25 -11.94
CA GLY A 91 -6.52 -6.59 -13.21
C GLY A 91 -5.07 -6.09 -13.23
N GLU A 92 -4.52 -5.81 -14.41
CA GLU A 92 -3.11 -5.43 -14.57
C GLU A 92 -2.68 -4.24 -13.70
N GLY A 93 -3.58 -3.29 -13.47
CA GLY A 93 -3.31 -2.10 -12.65
C GLY A 93 -3.41 -2.31 -11.14
N GLN A 94 -3.77 -3.51 -10.68
CA GLN A 94 -4.07 -3.79 -9.27
C GLN A 94 -2.93 -4.50 -8.52
N PHE A 95 -1.81 -4.73 -9.18
CA PHE A 95 -0.63 -5.34 -8.56
C PHE A 95 0.18 -4.27 -7.82
N HIS A 96 0.53 -4.52 -6.57
CA HIS A 96 1.56 -3.73 -5.89
C HIS A 96 2.93 -4.18 -6.40
N ARG A 97 3.65 -3.26 -7.03
CA ARG A 97 4.98 -3.48 -7.60
C ARG A 97 6.08 -2.85 -6.77
N ASN A 98 5.66 -2.15 -5.73
CA ASN A 98 6.54 -1.41 -4.83
C ASN A 98 5.95 -1.36 -3.44
N CYS A 99 6.77 -1.01 -2.47
CA CYS A 99 6.33 -0.84 -1.08
C CYS A 99 6.93 0.42 -0.49
N TYR A 100 6.24 1.00 0.49
CA TYR A 100 6.65 2.23 1.13
C TYR A 100 6.63 2.10 2.65
N THR A 101 7.64 2.69 3.24
CA THR A 101 7.73 2.95 4.66
C THR A 101 7.93 4.46 4.86
N GLU A 102 7.68 4.94 6.07
CA GLU A 102 7.97 6.34 6.41
C GLU A 102 9.42 6.72 6.04
N LYS A 103 10.39 5.86 6.38
CA LYS A 103 11.81 6.10 6.09
C LYS A 103 12.10 6.21 4.59
N LYS A 104 11.45 5.39 3.77
CA LYS A 104 11.60 5.45 2.31
C LYS A 104 11.03 6.75 1.76
N LEU A 105 9.85 7.17 2.20
CA LEU A 105 9.25 8.45 1.78
C LEU A 105 10.12 9.64 2.17
N ILE A 106 10.66 9.65 3.39
CA ILE A 106 11.61 10.68 3.85
C ILE A 106 12.85 10.72 2.94
N ALA A 107 13.43 9.57 2.63
CA ALA A 107 14.62 9.49 1.77
C ALA A 107 14.35 10.00 0.34
N ILE A 108 13.18 9.68 -0.22
CA ILE A 108 12.76 10.17 -1.54
C ILE A 108 12.60 11.68 -1.52
N CYS A 109 11.86 12.23 -0.56
CA CYS A 109 11.64 13.67 -0.44
C CYS A 109 12.97 14.43 -0.29
N LYS A 110 13.86 13.93 0.56
CA LYS A 110 15.23 14.49 0.69
C LYS A 110 15.97 14.50 -0.63
N LYS A 111 15.91 13.40 -1.39
CA LYS A 111 16.59 13.27 -2.69
C LYS A 111 16.06 14.25 -3.74
N ILE A 112 14.76 14.50 -3.76
CA ILE A 112 14.16 15.41 -4.73
C ILE A 112 14.09 16.87 -4.26
N GLY A 113 14.52 17.15 -3.02
CA GLY A 113 14.55 18.51 -2.46
C GLY A 113 13.18 19.05 -2.08
N ILE A 114 12.28 18.18 -1.64
CA ILE A 114 10.95 18.53 -1.13
C ILE A 114 10.96 18.38 0.39
N LYS A 115 10.45 19.40 1.09
CA LYS A 115 10.39 19.45 2.56
C LYS A 115 9.10 18.79 3.05
N ILE A 116 9.24 17.79 3.92
CA ILE A 116 8.11 17.18 4.60
C ILE A 116 7.56 18.13 5.65
N ILE A 117 6.24 18.29 5.65
CA ILE A 117 5.48 19.06 6.64
C ILE A 117 4.95 18.12 7.72
N ASN A 118 4.37 16.98 7.29
CA ASN A 118 3.76 16.01 8.19
C ASN A 118 3.85 14.61 7.59
N ILE A 119 4.04 13.62 8.44
CA ILE A 119 3.80 12.20 8.13
C ILE A 119 2.96 11.63 9.25
N GLU A 120 1.86 10.99 8.88
CA GLU A 120 0.98 10.34 9.83
C GLU A 120 0.64 8.92 9.37
N ARG A 121 0.41 8.05 10.34
CA ARG A 121 -0.10 6.69 10.12
C ARG A 121 -1.56 6.66 10.49
N PHE A 122 -2.35 6.00 9.70
CA PHE A 122 -3.78 5.82 9.96
C PHE A 122 -4.25 4.47 9.44
N GLN A 123 -5.42 4.04 9.89
CA GLN A 123 -6.10 2.89 9.34
C GLN A 123 -7.24 3.36 8.45
N TRP A 124 -7.31 2.82 7.24
CA TRP A 124 -8.37 3.15 6.28
C TRP A 124 -9.73 2.65 6.75
N LYS A 125 -9.74 1.45 7.37
CA LYS A 125 -10.93 0.85 8.01
C LYS A 125 -10.49 0.18 9.30
N GLU A 126 -11.42 0.02 10.25
CA GLU A 126 -11.14 -0.72 11.47
C GLU A 126 -10.50 -2.08 11.13
N ASP A 127 -9.37 -2.36 11.76
CA ASP A 127 -8.57 -3.58 11.63
C ASP A 127 -7.96 -3.88 10.26
N ARG A 128 -7.99 -2.93 9.32
CA ARG A 128 -7.45 -3.11 7.97
C ARG A 128 -6.53 -1.97 7.57
N ASP A 129 -5.82 -2.20 6.45
CA ASP A 129 -5.03 -1.22 5.71
C ASP A 129 -4.33 -0.17 6.57
N HIS A 130 -3.22 -0.57 7.11
CA HIS A 130 -2.27 0.40 7.65
C HIS A 130 -1.76 1.29 6.51
N MET A 131 -1.97 2.58 6.65
CA MET A 131 -1.62 3.56 5.65
C MET A 131 -0.66 4.60 6.20
N ILE A 132 0.18 5.14 5.33
CA ILE A 132 0.98 6.33 5.59
C ILE A 132 0.44 7.45 4.72
N LYS A 133 0.21 8.59 5.34
CA LYS A 133 -0.08 9.85 4.65
C LYS A 133 1.06 10.82 4.88
N MET A 134 1.66 11.28 3.79
CA MET A 134 2.71 12.27 3.79
C MET A 134 2.22 13.57 3.16
N ILE A 135 2.49 14.69 3.83
CA ILE A 135 2.29 16.04 3.31
C ILE A 135 3.66 16.70 3.23
N ALA A 136 3.97 17.26 2.07
CA ALA A 136 5.24 17.91 1.80
C ALA A 136 5.05 19.17 0.95
N THR A 137 6.05 20.04 0.89
CA THR A 137 6.07 21.28 0.12
C THR A 137 7.42 21.49 -0.57
N LYS A 138 7.41 22.17 -1.70
CA LYS A 138 8.63 22.59 -2.38
C LYS A 138 9.06 23.98 -1.95
#